data_dd60c144ffa78546caba215cf0524b43
#
_entry.id   dd60c144ffa78546caba215cf0524b43
#
_cell.length_a   1.000
_cell.length_b   1.000
_cell.length_c   1.000
_cell.angle_alpha   90.00
_cell.angle_beta   90.00
_cell.angle_gamma   90.00
#
_symmetry.space_group_name_H-M   'P 1'
#
loop_
_entity.id
_entity.type
_entity.pdbx_description
1 polymer ?
#
loop_
_entity_poly.entity_id
_entity_poly.type
_entity_poly.pdbx_seq_one_letter_code
_entity_poly.pdbx_strand_id
1 'polypeptide(L)'
;MEKSDLEKIAEVIKKHDIFVLSDEIYSELTYLEKHVTIASLPGMWERTIVINGFSKSHAMTGWRLGYACGPRVIIEQMLKIHQFAIMCAPSTSQYAGVEALKNGDEDVAQMREEYNGRRRYLLHRFKEMGLSCFEPFGAFYVFPCISEFGMTSEQFATELLNTEKLAVVPGTAFGCLLYTS
;
A
#
# COMPACT_ATOMS: atom_id res chain seq x y z
N MET A 1 -7.71 -3.83 -4.86
CA MET A 1 -8.61 -3.84 -6.05
C MET A 1 -8.59 -5.24 -6.62
N GLU A 2 -9.74 -5.73 -7.02
CA GLU A 2 -9.86 -7.02 -7.71
C GLU A 2 -9.47 -6.88 -9.18
N LYS A 3 -9.11 -8.01 -9.79
CA LYS A 3 -8.77 -8.04 -11.22
C LYS A 3 -9.86 -7.45 -12.12
N SER A 4 -11.13 -7.76 -11.80
CA SER A 4 -12.30 -7.25 -12.54
C SER A 4 -12.43 -5.72 -12.51
N ASP A 5 -12.00 -5.07 -11.42
CA ASP A 5 -11.99 -3.62 -11.31
C ASP A 5 -10.85 -3.02 -12.12
N LEU A 6 -9.68 -3.65 -12.05
CA LEU A 6 -8.51 -3.24 -12.85
C LEU A 6 -8.79 -3.36 -14.36
N GLU A 7 -9.51 -4.38 -14.78
CA GLU A 7 -9.93 -4.54 -16.18
C GLU A 7 -10.84 -3.39 -16.64
N LYS A 8 -11.82 -2.99 -15.83
CA LYS A 8 -12.70 -1.84 -16.12
C LYS A 8 -11.90 -0.53 -16.19
N ILE A 9 -10.99 -0.32 -15.25
CA ILE A 9 -10.09 0.85 -15.22
C ILE A 9 -9.21 0.85 -16.48
N ALA A 10 -8.64 -0.27 -16.85
CA ALA A 10 -7.79 -0.40 -18.04
C ALA A 10 -8.56 -0.07 -19.33
N GLU A 11 -9.83 -0.46 -19.44
CA GLU A 11 -10.68 -0.09 -20.59
C GLU A 11 -10.89 1.42 -20.71
N VAL A 12 -11.00 2.13 -19.59
CA VAL A 12 -11.09 3.60 -19.60
C VAL A 12 -9.74 4.20 -19.98
N ILE A 13 -8.65 3.77 -19.36
CA ILE A 13 -7.30 4.29 -19.63
C ILE A 13 -6.90 4.13 -21.09
N LYS A 14 -7.20 2.99 -21.71
CA LYS A 14 -6.89 2.72 -23.12
C LYS A 14 -7.57 3.68 -24.10
N LYS A 15 -8.70 4.30 -23.70
CA LYS A 15 -9.39 5.30 -24.53
C LYS A 15 -8.76 6.68 -24.47
N HIS A 16 -7.83 6.88 -23.54
CA HIS A 16 -7.14 8.15 -23.33
C HIS A 16 -5.64 7.98 -23.48
N ASP A 17 -4.95 9.01 -23.95
CA ASP A 17 -3.47 9.01 -24.02
C ASP A 17 -2.87 9.46 -22.70
N ILE A 18 -2.96 8.56 -21.69
CA ILE A 18 -2.48 8.80 -20.33
C ILE A 18 -1.60 7.66 -19.86
N PHE A 19 -0.66 7.99 -18.96
CA PHE A 19 0.15 7.01 -18.25
C PHE A 19 -0.50 6.64 -16.91
N VAL A 20 -0.13 5.46 -16.43
CA VAL A 20 -0.51 4.96 -15.10
C VAL A 20 0.72 4.90 -14.21
N LEU A 21 0.64 5.51 -13.04
CA LEU A 21 1.57 5.29 -11.95
C LEU A 21 0.89 4.37 -10.93
N SER A 22 1.36 3.12 -10.82
CA SER A 22 0.80 2.11 -9.92
C SER A 22 1.72 1.94 -8.72
N ASP A 23 1.29 2.42 -7.56
CA ASP A 23 1.98 2.14 -6.29
C ASP A 23 1.54 0.78 -5.77
N GLU A 24 2.44 -0.19 -5.82
CA GLU A 24 2.22 -1.58 -5.46
C GLU A 24 3.01 -2.00 -4.22
N ILE A 25 3.37 -1.04 -3.37
CA ILE A 25 4.21 -1.30 -2.18
C ILE A 25 3.62 -2.34 -1.21
N TYR A 26 2.32 -2.58 -1.27
CA TYR A 26 1.60 -3.57 -0.48
C TYR A 26 1.24 -4.85 -1.24
N SER A 27 1.78 -5.10 -2.42
CA SER A 27 1.44 -6.25 -3.27
C SER A 27 1.57 -7.60 -2.55
N GLU A 28 2.57 -7.77 -1.69
CA GLU A 28 2.81 -9.01 -0.93
C GLU A 28 1.95 -9.12 0.33
N LEU A 29 1.34 -8.03 0.78
CA LEU A 29 0.48 -8.00 1.97
C LEU A 29 -1.00 -8.01 1.55
N THR A 30 -1.40 -9.04 0.81
CA THR A 30 -2.80 -9.33 0.44
C THR A 30 -3.25 -10.61 1.12
N TYR A 31 -4.49 -10.63 1.63
CA TYR A 31 -4.96 -11.67 2.56
C TYR A 31 -5.96 -12.66 1.94
N LEU A 32 -6.73 -12.24 0.96
CA LEU A 32 -7.78 -13.06 0.35
C LEU A 32 -7.37 -13.55 -1.03
N GLU A 33 -6.87 -12.66 -1.88
CA GLU A 33 -6.49 -12.98 -3.25
C GLU A 33 -5.05 -12.53 -3.52
N LYS A 34 -4.42 -13.20 -4.49
CA LYS A 34 -3.10 -12.77 -4.96
C LYS A 34 -3.23 -11.44 -5.68
N HIS A 35 -2.30 -10.52 -5.38
CA HIS A 35 -2.20 -9.24 -6.06
C HIS A 35 -2.09 -9.41 -7.58
N VAL A 36 -2.83 -8.58 -8.30
CA VAL A 36 -2.73 -8.44 -9.76
C VAL A 36 -2.25 -7.04 -10.08
N THR A 37 -1.13 -6.93 -10.76
CA THR A 37 -0.66 -5.63 -11.25
C THR A 37 -1.44 -5.22 -12.50
N ILE A 38 -1.84 -3.94 -12.59
CA ILE A 38 -2.49 -3.40 -13.79
C ILE A 38 -1.57 -3.48 -15.01
N ALA A 39 -0.25 -3.44 -14.81
CA ALA A 39 0.74 -3.59 -15.87
C ALA A 39 0.68 -4.94 -16.59
N SER A 40 0.12 -5.99 -15.96
CA SER A 40 -0.04 -7.32 -16.57
C SER A 40 -1.24 -7.43 -17.51
N LEU A 41 -2.14 -6.44 -17.52
CA LEU A 41 -3.31 -6.46 -18.37
C LEU A 41 -2.96 -6.09 -19.80
N PRO A 42 -3.67 -6.63 -20.82
CA PRO A 42 -3.38 -6.34 -22.22
C PRO A 42 -3.40 -4.84 -22.54
N GLY A 43 -2.33 -4.33 -23.17
CA GLY A 43 -2.18 -2.93 -23.57
C GLY A 43 -1.90 -1.96 -22.42
N MET A 44 -1.54 -2.47 -21.24
CA MET A 44 -1.22 -1.63 -20.08
C MET A 44 0.27 -1.52 -19.78
N TRP A 45 1.09 -2.50 -20.18
CA TRP A 45 2.53 -2.48 -19.92
C TRP A 45 3.22 -1.23 -20.51
N GLU A 46 2.87 -0.86 -21.73
CA GLU A 46 3.48 0.24 -22.48
C GLU A 46 3.20 1.62 -21.91
N ARG A 47 2.29 1.70 -20.94
CA ARG A 47 1.84 2.95 -20.31
C ARG A 47 1.82 2.92 -18.79
N THR A 48 2.33 1.86 -18.16
CA THR A 48 2.32 1.72 -16.70
C THR A 48 3.73 1.81 -16.14
N ILE A 49 3.89 2.62 -15.11
CA ILE A 49 5.06 2.65 -14.22
C ILE A 49 4.63 2.04 -12.89
N VAL A 50 5.15 0.87 -12.59
CA VAL A 50 4.95 0.20 -11.30
C VAL A 50 6.01 0.69 -10.33
N ILE A 51 5.59 1.17 -9.17
CA ILE A 51 6.46 1.53 -8.04
C ILE A 51 6.28 0.46 -6.97
N ASN A 52 7.37 -0.12 -6.50
CA ASN A 52 7.36 -1.11 -5.43
C ASN A 52 8.65 -1.06 -4.63
N GLY A 53 8.78 -1.89 -3.61
CA GLY A 53 9.98 -1.93 -2.78
C GLY A 53 9.89 -2.93 -1.64
N PHE A 54 10.91 -2.92 -0.81
CA PHE A 54 11.10 -3.90 0.27
C PHE A 54 10.59 -3.42 1.63
N SER A 55 10.22 -2.14 1.71
CA SER A 55 9.87 -1.49 2.98
C SER A 55 8.76 -2.20 3.75
N LYS A 56 7.76 -2.74 3.04
CA LYS A 56 6.56 -3.34 3.64
C LYS A 56 6.60 -4.86 3.59
N SER A 57 6.85 -5.41 2.41
CA SER A 57 6.91 -6.86 2.19
C SER A 57 8.00 -7.56 3.01
N HIS A 58 9.16 -6.93 3.17
CA HIS A 58 10.33 -7.51 3.85
C HIS A 58 10.72 -6.78 5.14
N ALA A 59 9.80 -5.95 5.69
CA ALA A 59 10.06 -5.13 6.88
C ALA A 59 11.34 -4.26 6.81
N MET A 60 11.72 -3.81 5.60
CA MET A 60 12.96 -3.09 5.32
C MET A 60 12.77 -1.57 5.23
N THR A 61 11.93 -0.98 6.07
CA THR A 61 11.63 0.47 6.02
C THR A 61 12.88 1.34 6.20
N GLY A 62 13.76 0.99 7.11
CA GLY A 62 15.01 1.71 7.40
C GLY A 62 16.09 1.55 6.32
N TRP A 63 16.00 0.55 5.48
CA TRP A 63 16.97 0.27 4.41
C TRP A 63 16.84 1.20 3.20
N ARG A 64 15.74 1.94 3.09
CA ARG A 64 15.48 2.93 2.04
C ARG A 64 15.68 2.37 0.63
N LEU A 65 15.10 1.20 0.34
CA LEU A 65 15.22 0.51 -0.94
C LEU A 65 13.86 0.28 -1.60
N GLY A 66 13.73 0.71 -2.84
CA GLY A 66 12.59 0.47 -3.70
C GLY A 66 13.03 0.39 -5.16
N TYR A 67 12.09 0.12 -6.04
CA TYR A 67 12.32 0.02 -7.47
C TYR A 67 11.12 0.50 -8.28
N ALA A 68 11.39 0.88 -9.52
CA ALA A 68 10.38 1.22 -10.51
C ALA A 68 10.56 0.34 -11.74
N CYS A 69 9.44 -0.17 -12.27
CA CYS A 69 9.40 -0.94 -13.51
C CYS A 69 8.42 -0.28 -14.49
N GLY A 70 8.83 -0.13 -15.75
CA GLY A 70 7.97 0.49 -16.75
C GLY A 70 8.63 0.62 -18.12
N PRO A 71 8.01 1.35 -19.06
CA PRO A 71 8.56 1.57 -20.39
C PRO A 71 9.96 2.17 -20.32
N ARG A 72 10.87 1.61 -21.11
CA ARG A 72 12.30 2.01 -21.10
C ARG A 72 12.49 3.51 -21.27
N VAL A 73 11.75 4.12 -22.19
CA VAL A 73 11.83 5.56 -22.48
C VAL A 73 11.56 6.43 -21.26
N ILE A 74 10.67 6.00 -20.36
CA ILE A 74 10.33 6.70 -19.11
C ILE A 74 11.40 6.41 -18.05
N ILE A 75 11.74 5.15 -17.86
CA ILE A 75 12.73 4.73 -16.85
C ILE A 75 14.10 5.39 -17.10
N GLU A 76 14.51 5.55 -18.36
CA GLU A 76 15.75 6.25 -18.70
C GLU A 76 15.72 7.74 -18.29
N GLN A 77 14.57 8.42 -18.37
CA GLN A 77 14.45 9.80 -17.89
C GLN A 77 14.39 9.86 -16.35
N MET A 78 13.67 8.95 -15.73
CA MET A 78 13.66 8.83 -14.26
C MET A 78 15.07 8.60 -13.71
N LEU A 79 15.87 7.74 -14.36
CA LEU A 79 17.24 7.47 -13.97
C LEU A 79 18.11 8.74 -14.01
N LYS A 80 17.97 9.59 -15.03
CA LYS A 80 18.73 10.87 -15.09
C LYS A 80 18.42 11.76 -13.88
N ILE A 81 17.14 11.93 -13.54
CA ILE A 81 16.72 12.72 -12.39
C ILE A 81 17.24 12.08 -11.10
N HIS A 82 17.11 10.77 -10.95
CA HIS A 82 17.55 10.02 -9.79
C HIS A 82 19.07 10.16 -9.53
N GLN A 83 19.86 10.09 -10.59
CA GLN A 83 21.32 10.25 -10.49
C GLN A 83 21.72 11.64 -9.96
N PHE A 84 21.01 12.70 -10.36
CA PHE A 84 21.27 14.04 -9.84
C PHE A 84 20.73 14.26 -8.41
N ALA A 85 19.62 13.61 -8.05
CA ALA A 85 18.98 13.80 -6.76
C ALA A 85 19.68 13.01 -5.64
N ILE A 86 20.06 11.75 -5.89
CA ILE A 86 20.51 10.81 -4.85
C ILE A 86 21.73 9.98 -5.29
N MET A 87 22.01 9.90 -6.57
CA MET A 87 22.97 9.01 -7.24
C MET A 87 22.48 7.56 -7.29
N CYS A 88 22.38 6.88 -6.15
CA CYS A 88 21.89 5.51 -6.03
C CYS A 88 21.42 5.20 -4.59
N ALA A 89 20.67 4.12 -4.43
CA ALA A 89 20.39 3.57 -3.11
C ALA A 89 21.70 3.08 -2.44
N PRO A 90 21.77 3.06 -1.09
CA PRO A 90 22.97 2.57 -0.39
C PRO A 90 23.36 1.15 -0.85
N SER A 91 24.64 0.91 -1.08
CA SER A 91 25.11 -0.38 -1.59
C SER A 91 24.75 -1.55 -0.66
N THR A 92 24.83 -1.35 0.64
CA THR A 92 24.40 -2.33 1.65
C THR A 92 22.93 -2.72 1.49
N SER A 93 22.06 -1.73 1.22
CA SER A 93 20.65 -1.97 0.98
C SER A 93 20.41 -2.76 -0.31
N GLN A 94 21.20 -2.49 -1.35
CA GLN A 94 21.09 -3.23 -2.61
C GLN A 94 21.46 -4.70 -2.43
N TYR A 95 22.54 -5.01 -1.71
CA TYR A 95 22.91 -6.39 -1.39
C TYR A 95 21.86 -7.08 -0.51
N ALA A 96 21.32 -6.37 0.49
CA ALA A 96 20.22 -6.88 1.31
C ALA A 96 18.96 -7.15 0.47
N GLY A 97 18.64 -6.29 -0.51
CA GLY A 97 17.54 -6.51 -1.44
C GLY A 97 17.73 -7.74 -2.33
N VAL A 98 18.95 -8.01 -2.77
CA VAL A 98 19.27 -9.25 -3.52
C VAL A 98 19.01 -10.49 -2.67
N GLU A 99 19.43 -10.45 -1.40
CA GLU A 99 19.18 -11.56 -0.46
C GLU A 99 17.69 -11.73 -0.16
N ALA A 100 16.99 -10.64 0.08
CA ALA A 100 15.54 -10.63 0.30
C ALA A 100 14.77 -11.29 -0.85
N LEU A 101 15.13 -10.99 -2.10
CA LEU A 101 14.50 -11.58 -3.29
C LEU A 101 14.86 -13.06 -3.50
N LYS A 102 16.01 -13.50 -3.01
CA LYS A 102 16.44 -14.90 -3.18
C LYS A 102 15.89 -15.83 -2.12
N ASN A 103 15.82 -15.35 -0.89
CA ASN A 103 15.61 -16.22 0.27
C ASN A 103 14.53 -15.71 1.26
N GLY A 104 13.86 -14.58 0.98
CA GLY A 104 12.91 -13.93 1.89
C GLY A 104 11.46 -14.38 1.79
N ASP A 105 11.09 -15.28 0.88
CA ASP A 105 9.69 -15.64 0.61
C ASP A 105 8.97 -16.24 1.83
N GLU A 106 9.65 -17.07 2.61
CA GLU A 106 9.10 -17.67 3.83
C GLU A 106 8.85 -16.65 4.91
N ASP A 107 9.78 -15.71 5.11
CA ASP A 107 9.63 -14.61 6.08
C ASP A 107 8.45 -13.69 5.70
N VAL A 108 8.31 -13.37 4.41
CA VAL A 108 7.18 -12.59 3.88
C VAL A 108 5.86 -13.31 4.12
N ALA A 109 5.80 -14.62 3.87
CA ALA A 109 4.61 -15.44 4.07
C ALA A 109 4.21 -15.50 5.56
N GLN A 110 5.16 -15.71 6.45
CA GLN A 110 4.94 -15.73 7.90
C GLN A 110 4.43 -14.36 8.39
N MET A 111 5.10 -13.27 8.01
CA MET A 111 4.70 -11.93 8.40
C MET A 111 3.31 -11.57 7.88
N ARG A 112 2.97 -11.96 6.65
CA ARG A 112 1.63 -11.76 6.09
C ARG A 112 0.55 -12.48 6.91
N GLU A 113 0.79 -13.71 7.35
CA GLU A 113 -0.18 -14.45 8.17
C GLU A 113 -0.33 -13.82 9.56
N GLU A 114 0.74 -13.31 10.17
CA GLU A 114 0.66 -12.55 11.42
C GLU A 114 -0.19 -11.27 11.26
N TYR A 115 0.02 -10.51 10.20
CA TYR A 115 -0.81 -9.32 9.91
C TYR A 115 -2.28 -9.71 9.67
N ASN A 116 -2.53 -10.81 8.97
CA ASN A 116 -3.87 -11.33 8.77
C ASN A 116 -4.55 -11.73 10.09
N GLY A 117 -3.81 -12.34 11.01
CA GLY A 117 -4.28 -12.64 12.37
C GLY A 117 -4.68 -11.38 13.14
N ARG A 118 -3.81 -10.36 13.12
CA ARG A 118 -4.09 -9.04 13.75
C ARG A 118 -5.29 -8.35 13.09
N ARG A 119 -5.41 -8.39 11.77
CA ARG A 119 -6.57 -7.86 11.02
C ARG A 119 -7.87 -8.50 11.50
N ARG A 120 -7.93 -9.84 11.52
CA ARG A 120 -9.12 -10.59 11.98
C ARG A 120 -9.49 -10.26 13.42
N TYR A 121 -8.49 -10.15 14.29
CA TYR A 121 -8.70 -9.77 15.69
C TYR A 121 -9.32 -8.36 15.79
N LEU A 122 -8.76 -7.36 15.11
CA LEU A 122 -9.27 -5.99 15.16
C LEU A 122 -10.71 -5.90 14.61
N LEU A 123 -11.00 -6.53 13.49
CA LEU A 123 -12.35 -6.55 12.91
C LEU A 123 -13.36 -7.20 13.85
N HIS A 124 -12.97 -8.28 14.53
CA HIS A 124 -13.80 -8.91 15.55
C HIS A 124 -14.07 -7.96 16.72
N ARG A 125 -13.04 -7.31 17.23
CA ARG A 125 -13.18 -6.33 18.32
C ARG A 125 -14.03 -5.12 17.94
N PHE A 126 -13.87 -4.58 16.74
CA PHE A 126 -14.73 -3.49 16.26
C PHE A 126 -16.19 -3.92 16.20
N LYS A 127 -16.46 -5.12 15.73
CA LYS A 127 -17.83 -5.67 15.71
C LYS A 127 -18.42 -5.79 17.11
N GLU A 128 -17.64 -6.26 18.10
CA GLU A 128 -18.10 -6.33 19.50
C GLU A 128 -18.37 -4.95 20.10
N MET A 129 -17.61 -3.93 19.70
CA MET A 129 -17.80 -2.54 20.11
C MET A 129 -18.94 -1.82 19.35
N GLY A 130 -19.55 -2.46 18.36
CA GLY A 130 -20.58 -1.84 17.50
C GLY A 130 -20.01 -0.92 16.41
N LEU A 131 -18.69 -0.85 16.25
CA LEU A 131 -18.04 -0.03 15.23
C LEU A 131 -18.07 -0.72 13.87
N SER A 132 -18.65 -0.08 12.87
CA SER A 132 -18.56 -0.55 11.49
C SER A 132 -17.16 -0.29 10.94
N CYS A 133 -16.62 -1.28 10.24
CA CYS A 133 -15.32 -1.17 9.58
C CYS A 133 -15.38 -1.92 8.25
N PHE A 134 -14.93 -1.28 7.17
CA PHE A 134 -14.73 -2.00 5.91
C PHE A 134 -13.67 -3.07 6.11
N GLU A 135 -13.92 -4.28 5.62
CA GLU A 135 -12.95 -5.38 5.69
C GLU A 135 -11.80 -5.14 4.71
N PRO A 136 -10.57 -4.86 5.18
CA PRO A 136 -9.43 -4.66 4.29
C PRO A 136 -8.92 -6.00 3.75
N PHE A 137 -8.71 -6.07 2.43
CA PHE A 137 -8.18 -7.27 1.78
C PHE A 137 -6.66 -7.27 1.62
N GLY A 138 -6.01 -6.20 2.03
CA GLY A 138 -4.56 -6.04 1.98
C GLY A 138 -4.07 -4.92 2.89
N ALA A 139 -2.75 -4.69 2.86
CA ALA A 139 -2.03 -3.76 3.73
C ALA A 139 -2.19 -4.08 5.23
N PHE A 140 -1.80 -3.19 6.10
CA PHE A 140 -1.93 -3.34 7.56
C PHE A 140 -2.69 -2.17 8.19
N TYR A 141 -3.67 -1.65 7.46
CA TYR A 141 -4.55 -0.58 7.94
C TYR A 141 -5.96 -1.12 8.16
N VAL A 142 -6.62 -0.59 9.19
CA VAL A 142 -8.07 -0.70 9.41
C VAL A 142 -8.65 0.70 9.51
N PHE A 143 -9.87 0.88 9.04
CA PHE A 143 -10.51 2.19 8.94
C PHE A 143 -11.93 2.11 9.52
N PRO A 144 -12.08 2.14 10.86
CA PRO A 144 -13.39 2.09 11.51
C PRO A 144 -14.14 3.41 11.31
N CYS A 145 -15.46 3.31 11.15
CA CYS A 145 -16.36 4.45 11.11
C CYS A 145 -16.61 4.95 12.54
N ILE A 146 -16.44 6.26 12.73
CA ILE A 146 -16.59 6.93 14.04
C ILE A 146 -17.79 7.88 14.09
N SER A 147 -18.69 7.82 13.10
CA SER A 147 -19.84 8.73 12.99
C SER A 147 -20.74 8.75 14.23
N GLU A 148 -20.85 7.62 14.92
CA GLU A 148 -21.69 7.48 16.11
C GLU A 148 -21.19 8.30 17.32
N PHE A 149 -19.92 8.72 17.32
CA PHE A 149 -19.37 9.54 18.40
C PHE A 149 -19.64 11.04 18.23
N GLY A 150 -20.17 11.48 17.10
CA GLY A 150 -20.46 12.90 16.82
C GLY A 150 -19.21 13.80 16.80
N MET A 151 -18.04 13.23 16.58
CA MET A 151 -16.75 13.92 16.53
C MET A 151 -16.21 13.95 15.11
N THR A 152 -15.39 14.96 14.80
CA THR A 152 -14.54 14.90 13.60
C THR A 152 -13.40 13.90 13.81
N SER A 153 -12.76 13.43 12.72
CA SER A 153 -11.64 12.49 12.81
C SER A 153 -10.45 13.06 13.57
N GLU A 154 -10.19 14.36 13.49
CA GLU A 154 -9.14 15.06 14.25
C GLU A 154 -9.47 15.11 15.73
N GLN A 155 -10.71 15.44 16.08
CA GLN A 155 -11.16 15.48 17.47
C GLN A 155 -11.03 14.09 18.10
N PHE A 156 -11.54 13.07 17.42
CA PHE A 156 -11.46 11.69 17.89
C PHE A 156 -10.00 11.23 18.07
N ALA A 157 -9.15 11.45 17.06
CA ALA A 157 -7.74 11.07 17.12
C ALA A 157 -6.99 11.79 18.27
N THR A 158 -7.28 13.07 18.48
CA THR A 158 -6.66 13.88 19.55
C THR A 158 -7.13 13.41 20.94
N GLU A 159 -8.42 13.17 21.10
CA GLU A 159 -8.97 12.70 22.35
C GLU A 159 -8.45 11.31 22.70
N LEU A 160 -8.45 10.38 21.76
CA LEU A 160 -7.93 9.03 21.92
C LEU A 160 -6.44 9.04 22.32
N LEU A 161 -5.64 9.92 21.72
CA LEU A 161 -4.24 10.09 22.09
C LEU A 161 -4.09 10.63 23.51
N ASN A 162 -4.89 11.61 23.90
CA ASN A 162 -4.77 12.26 25.19
C ASN A 162 -5.29 11.40 26.35
N THR A 163 -6.37 10.65 26.14
CA THR A 163 -7.00 9.81 27.19
C THR A 163 -6.38 8.42 27.25
N GLU A 164 -6.30 7.72 26.12
CA GLU A 164 -5.90 6.31 26.06
C GLU A 164 -4.46 6.10 25.60
N LYS A 165 -3.72 7.17 25.27
CA LYS A 165 -2.35 7.10 24.74
C LYS A 165 -2.23 6.26 23.46
N LEU A 166 -3.31 6.17 22.70
CA LEU A 166 -3.38 5.48 21.43
C LEU A 166 -3.34 6.49 20.29
N ALA A 167 -2.28 6.45 19.50
CA ALA A 167 -2.12 7.30 18.32
C ALA A 167 -2.76 6.64 17.09
N VAL A 168 -3.65 7.37 16.44
CA VAL A 168 -4.26 7.00 15.16
C VAL A 168 -4.12 8.15 14.17
N VAL A 169 -4.23 7.87 12.87
CA VAL A 169 -4.19 8.92 11.85
C VAL A 169 -5.63 9.34 11.54
N PRO A 170 -5.96 10.65 11.64
CA PRO A 170 -7.29 11.11 11.29
C PRO A 170 -7.56 10.89 9.80
N GLY A 171 -8.79 10.51 9.47
CA GLY A 171 -9.16 10.14 8.11
C GLY A 171 -9.04 11.27 7.09
N THR A 172 -9.15 12.53 7.51
CA THR A 172 -8.91 13.71 6.66
C THR A 172 -7.51 13.73 6.05
N ALA A 173 -6.50 13.11 6.69
CA ALA A 173 -5.16 12.93 6.13
C ALA A 173 -5.16 12.05 4.85
N PHE A 174 -6.20 11.26 4.63
CA PHE A 174 -6.38 10.43 3.43
C PHE A 174 -7.30 11.07 2.38
N GLY A 175 -7.66 12.33 2.56
CA GLY A 175 -8.44 13.12 1.59
C GLY A 175 -9.93 12.82 1.53
N CYS A 176 -10.46 12.01 2.44
CA CYS A 176 -11.87 11.65 2.45
C CYS A 176 -12.64 12.41 3.53
N LEU A 177 -13.51 13.33 3.10
CA LEU A 177 -14.42 14.05 4.00
C LEU A 177 -15.64 13.21 4.43
N LEU A 178 -15.91 12.08 3.75
CA LEU A 178 -17.15 11.33 3.90
C LEU A 178 -17.01 10.05 4.74
N TYR A 179 -15.80 9.53 4.96
CA TYR A 179 -15.58 8.26 5.66
C TYR A 179 -14.84 8.40 6.99
N THR A 180 -14.73 9.59 7.50
CA THR A 180 -14.01 9.89 8.75
C THR A 180 -14.89 10.51 9.81
N SER A 181 -16.13 10.52 9.54
CA SER A 181 -17.14 10.88 10.52
C SER A 181 -18.02 9.71 10.84
#